data_3b54242cf609fd17664b01c7e305d8e6
#
_entry.id   3b54242cf609fd17664b01c7e305d8e6
#
_cell.length_a   1.000
_cell.length_b   1.000
_cell.length_c   1.000
_cell.angle_alpha   90.00
_cell.angle_beta   90.00
_cell.angle_gamma   90.00
#
_symmetry.space_group_name_H-M   'P 1'
#
loop_
_entity.id
_entity.type
_entity.pdbx_description
1 polymer ?
#
loop_
_entity_poly.entity_id
_entity_poly.type
_entity_poly.pdbx_seq_one_letter_code
_entity_poly.pdbx_strand_id
1 'polypeptide(L)'
;AVALALTTHPPLDTLAVYGTQLLQPFSNHPLAVGSVCIGDPFYTLPLLLGVLVAVSGSSTKGLRWNAAMLALSTAYLGWSVLAQQHVRGVLEASLRHNGMATSQMLVTPAPFSTVLWRAVAMGSEHDHEAYYSLLDGAHPVAWTSHPRGADLRLQHADNPHVQRLSWFSHGFMRMQANSQGRLTITDLRMGLEPCYSFHFDIGPAHSTASETG
;
A
#
# COMPACT_ATOMS: atom_id res chain seq x y z
N ALA A 1 0.25 28.76 -10.78
CA ALA A 1 1.07 27.54 -10.74
C ALA A 1 1.13 26.94 -9.33
N VAL A 2 1.62 27.68 -8.30
CA VAL A 2 1.77 27.16 -6.92
C VAL A 2 0.45 26.69 -6.33
N ALA A 3 -0.63 27.48 -6.41
CA ALA A 3 -1.95 27.09 -5.91
C ALA A 3 -2.46 25.79 -6.57
N LEU A 4 -2.26 25.63 -7.87
CA LEU A 4 -2.65 24.42 -8.59
C LEU A 4 -1.84 23.21 -8.08
N ALA A 5 -0.53 23.34 -7.90
CA ALA A 5 0.29 22.27 -7.35
C ALA A 5 -0.16 21.86 -5.94
N LEU A 6 -0.43 22.82 -5.06
CA LEU A 6 -0.91 22.57 -3.69
C LEU A 6 -2.30 21.91 -3.66
N THR A 7 -3.15 22.18 -4.63
CA THR A 7 -4.50 21.59 -4.68
C THR A 7 -4.56 20.24 -5.39
N THR A 8 -3.63 19.92 -6.30
CA THR A 8 -3.62 18.66 -7.06
C THR A 8 -2.71 17.59 -6.43
N HIS A 9 -1.64 17.98 -5.71
CA HIS A 9 -0.71 17.04 -5.12
C HIS A 9 -1.35 16.14 -4.05
N PRO A 10 -2.07 16.67 -3.02
CA PRO A 10 -2.66 15.82 -1.99
C PRO A 10 -3.67 14.78 -2.52
N PRO A 11 -4.57 15.10 -3.48
CA PRO A 11 -5.39 14.07 -4.12
C PRO A 11 -4.61 12.99 -4.86
N LEU A 12 -3.47 13.34 -5.51
CA LEU A 12 -2.61 12.35 -6.15
C LEU A 12 -1.96 11.40 -5.14
N ASP A 13 -1.54 11.93 -3.99
CA ASP A 13 -0.94 11.12 -2.92
C ASP A 13 -1.93 10.10 -2.34
N THR A 14 -3.24 10.35 -2.42
CA THR A 14 -4.24 9.36 -2.01
C THR A 14 -4.25 8.10 -2.89
N LEU A 15 -3.73 8.17 -4.10
CA LEU A 15 -3.60 7.00 -4.98
C LEU A 15 -2.45 6.09 -4.57
N ALA A 16 -1.53 6.56 -3.73
CA ALA A 16 -0.46 5.76 -3.14
C ALA A 16 -0.96 4.93 -1.94
N VAL A 17 -0.17 3.96 -1.51
CA VAL A 17 -0.55 2.99 -0.45
C VAL A 17 -0.67 3.63 0.94
N TYR A 18 0.09 4.68 1.23
CA TYR A 18 0.03 5.36 2.54
C TYR A 18 -1.03 6.45 2.62
N GLY A 19 -1.40 7.02 1.47
CA GLY A 19 -2.44 8.04 1.37
C GLY A 19 -2.09 9.37 2.02
N THR A 20 -3.09 10.22 2.14
CA THR A 20 -2.97 11.58 2.66
C THR A 20 -4.14 11.93 3.56
N GLN A 21 -3.87 12.70 4.62
CA GLN A 21 -4.89 13.18 5.57
C GLN A 21 -5.66 14.39 4.99
N LEU A 22 -6.45 14.18 3.94
CA LEU A 22 -7.20 15.25 3.25
C LEU A 22 -8.26 15.92 4.12
N LEU A 23 -8.72 15.23 5.16
CA LEU A 23 -9.84 15.70 5.99
C LEU A 23 -9.39 16.50 7.23
N GLN A 24 -8.11 16.90 7.30
CA GLN A 24 -7.63 17.80 8.35
C GLN A 24 -8.38 19.15 8.28
N PRO A 25 -8.75 19.77 9.42
CA PRO A 25 -8.53 19.35 10.82
C PRO A 25 -9.64 18.42 11.39
N PHE A 26 -10.61 18.02 10.58
CA PHE A 26 -11.79 17.28 11.05
C PHE A 26 -11.50 15.79 11.31
N SER A 27 -10.54 15.19 10.62
CA SER A 27 -10.15 13.79 10.77
C SER A 27 -8.67 13.57 10.49
N ASN A 28 -8.03 12.75 11.33
CA ASN A 28 -6.63 12.32 11.15
C ASN A 28 -6.53 11.03 10.31
N HIS A 29 -7.65 10.52 9.76
CA HIS A 29 -7.64 9.30 8.98
C HIS A 29 -7.04 9.56 7.59
N PRO A 30 -5.93 8.90 7.20
CA PRO A 30 -5.39 9.04 5.87
C PRO A 30 -6.25 8.29 4.85
N LEU A 31 -6.60 8.97 3.77
CA LEU A 31 -7.29 8.38 2.63
C LEU A 31 -6.24 7.76 1.70
N ALA A 32 -6.31 6.45 1.48
CA ALA A 32 -5.38 5.70 0.64
C ALA A 32 -6.16 4.76 -0.28
N VAL A 33 -5.94 4.86 -1.58
CA VAL A 33 -6.47 3.95 -2.60
C VAL A 33 -5.47 2.81 -2.87
N GLY A 34 -4.18 3.16 -2.96
CA GLY A 34 -3.11 2.21 -3.23
C GLY A 34 -3.14 1.63 -4.64
N SER A 35 -3.63 2.39 -5.63
CA SER A 35 -3.77 1.92 -7.02
C SER A 35 -2.53 2.17 -7.87
N VAL A 36 -1.59 3.00 -7.40
CA VAL A 36 -0.37 3.37 -8.13
C VAL A 36 0.85 3.21 -7.22
N CYS A 37 1.94 2.69 -7.78
CA CYS A 37 3.24 2.67 -7.11
C CYS A 37 3.86 4.07 -7.13
N ILE A 38 4.54 4.44 -6.03
CA ILE A 38 5.31 5.70 -5.98
C ILE A 38 6.42 5.64 -7.03
N GLY A 39 6.49 6.67 -7.89
CA GLY A 39 7.49 6.73 -8.96
C GLY A 39 7.18 5.84 -10.18
N ASP A 40 5.92 5.46 -10.39
CA ASP A 40 5.49 4.67 -11.54
C ASP A 40 5.93 5.33 -12.86
N PRO A 41 6.73 4.65 -13.69
CA PRO A 41 7.26 5.21 -14.93
C PRO A 41 6.18 5.47 -15.97
N PHE A 42 5.11 4.67 -16.01
CA PHE A 42 4.02 4.86 -16.96
C PHE A 42 3.18 6.12 -16.68
N TYR A 43 3.16 6.56 -15.43
CA TYR A 43 2.62 7.85 -15.05
C TYR A 43 3.62 8.99 -15.28
N THR A 44 4.86 8.81 -14.85
CA THR A 44 5.87 9.88 -14.74
C THR A 44 6.49 10.25 -16.08
N LEU A 45 6.81 9.25 -16.94
CA LEU A 45 7.47 9.49 -18.22
C LEU A 45 6.66 10.34 -19.20
N PRO A 46 5.33 10.12 -19.39
CA PRO A 46 4.54 11.01 -20.24
C PRO A 46 4.55 12.44 -19.73
N LEU A 47 4.44 12.67 -18.41
CA LEU A 47 4.50 14.02 -17.82
C LEU A 47 5.84 14.69 -18.10
N LEU A 48 6.94 13.97 -17.87
CA LEU A 48 8.29 14.47 -18.14
C LEU A 48 8.47 14.84 -19.62
N LEU A 49 8.07 13.97 -20.53
CA LEU A 49 8.13 14.21 -21.97
C LEU A 49 7.28 15.42 -22.36
N GLY A 50 6.07 15.54 -21.83
CA GLY A 50 5.20 16.68 -22.06
C GLY A 50 5.83 18.01 -21.66
N VAL A 51 6.44 18.05 -20.47
CA VAL A 51 7.14 19.25 -19.97
C VAL A 51 8.36 19.55 -20.82
N LEU A 52 9.20 18.57 -21.15
CA LEU A 52 10.40 18.77 -21.98
C LEU A 52 10.03 19.35 -23.36
N VAL A 53 9.01 18.83 -24.00
CA VAL A 53 8.55 19.34 -25.31
C VAL A 53 7.98 20.76 -25.19
N ALA A 54 7.26 21.06 -24.10
CA ALA A 54 6.70 22.39 -23.87
C ALA A 54 7.79 23.44 -23.63
N VAL A 55 8.84 23.10 -22.90
CA VAL A 55 9.95 24.02 -22.57
C VAL A 55 10.90 24.20 -23.75
N SER A 56 11.14 23.13 -24.54
CA SER A 56 12.07 23.16 -25.70
C SER A 56 11.48 23.90 -26.91
N GLY A 57 10.14 24.06 -26.99
CA GLY A 57 9.47 24.66 -28.12
C GLY A 57 8.54 25.80 -27.71
N SER A 58 8.87 27.05 -28.09
CA SER A 58 8.01 28.23 -27.87
C SER A 58 6.73 28.24 -28.74
N SER A 59 6.23 27.08 -29.14
CA SER A 59 5.12 26.97 -30.08
C SER A 59 3.85 26.38 -29.44
N THR A 60 2.68 26.79 -29.97
CA THR A 60 1.37 26.21 -29.65
C THR A 60 1.36 24.69 -29.78
N LYS A 61 2.21 24.11 -30.61
CA LYS A 61 2.36 22.65 -30.77
C LYS A 61 2.94 22.02 -29.49
N GLY A 62 3.94 22.64 -28.87
CA GLY A 62 4.52 22.15 -27.61
C GLY A 62 3.50 22.07 -26.48
N LEU A 63 2.65 23.10 -26.33
CA LEU A 63 1.56 23.09 -25.34
C LEU A 63 0.50 22.02 -25.63
N ARG A 64 0.18 21.75 -26.88
CA ARG A 64 -0.74 20.67 -27.27
C ARG A 64 -0.19 19.30 -26.92
N TRP A 65 1.11 19.06 -27.15
CA TRP A 65 1.78 17.83 -26.75
C TRP A 65 1.80 17.67 -25.24
N ASN A 66 2.10 18.73 -24.49
CA ASN A 66 2.04 18.69 -23.03
C ASN A 66 0.63 18.33 -22.52
N ALA A 67 -0.41 18.94 -23.09
CA ALA A 67 -1.79 18.62 -22.75
C ALA A 67 -2.15 17.15 -23.06
N ALA A 68 -1.67 16.62 -24.19
CA ALA A 68 -1.89 15.22 -24.56
C ALA A 68 -1.17 14.25 -23.61
N MET A 69 0.07 14.56 -23.22
CA MET A 69 0.82 13.75 -22.24
C MET A 69 0.22 13.81 -20.85
N LEU A 70 -0.28 14.97 -20.42
CA LEU A 70 -1.03 15.11 -19.18
C LEU A 70 -2.33 14.28 -19.21
N ALA A 71 -3.08 14.35 -20.31
CA ALA A 71 -4.29 13.54 -20.47
C ALA A 71 -3.99 12.03 -20.45
N LEU A 72 -2.90 11.59 -21.10
CA LEU A 72 -2.44 10.19 -21.07
C LEU A 72 -2.10 9.73 -19.65
N SER A 73 -1.32 10.52 -18.90
CA SER A 73 -0.99 10.21 -17.50
C SER A 73 -2.23 10.17 -16.60
N THR A 74 -3.17 11.10 -16.81
CA THR A 74 -4.43 11.09 -16.06
C THR A 74 -5.30 9.87 -16.41
N ALA A 75 -5.36 9.49 -17.68
CA ALA A 75 -6.07 8.29 -18.13
C ALA A 75 -5.44 7.02 -17.53
N TYR A 76 -4.10 6.98 -17.40
CA TYR A 76 -3.40 5.88 -16.73
C TYR A 76 -3.77 5.78 -15.24
N LEU A 77 -3.95 6.89 -14.51
CA LEU A 77 -4.46 6.85 -13.14
C LEU A 77 -5.88 6.26 -13.07
N GLY A 78 -6.75 6.66 -13.99
CA GLY A 78 -8.10 6.07 -14.12
C GLY A 78 -8.04 4.56 -14.38
N TRP A 79 -7.18 4.14 -15.31
CA TRP A 79 -6.93 2.73 -15.59
C TRP A 79 -6.44 1.97 -14.34
N SER A 80 -5.50 2.53 -13.58
CA SER A 80 -4.95 1.86 -12.39
C SER A 80 -6.04 1.57 -11.35
N VAL A 81 -6.97 2.50 -11.15
CA VAL A 81 -8.10 2.30 -10.23
C VAL A 81 -9.05 1.21 -10.74
N LEU A 82 -9.37 1.21 -12.03
CA LEU A 82 -10.24 0.18 -12.63
C LEU A 82 -9.60 -1.22 -12.55
N ALA A 83 -8.32 -1.31 -12.87
CA ALA A 83 -7.55 -2.55 -12.76
C ALA A 83 -7.53 -3.05 -11.31
N GLN A 84 -7.29 -2.18 -10.33
CA GLN A 84 -7.34 -2.52 -8.90
C GLN A 84 -8.71 -3.09 -8.49
N GLN A 85 -9.80 -2.46 -8.91
CA GLN A 85 -11.15 -2.92 -8.57
C GLN A 85 -11.45 -4.30 -9.18
N HIS A 86 -11.03 -4.53 -10.42
CA HIS A 86 -11.16 -5.82 -11.08
C HIS A 86 -10.38 -6.90 -10.30
N VAL A 87 -9.11 -6.66 -10.01
CA VAL A 87 -8.24 -7.59 -9.26
C VAL A 87 -8.79 -7.85 -7.87
N ARG A 88 -9.26 -6.81 -7.17
CA ARG A 88 -9.90 -6.94 -5.87
C ARG A 88 -11.08 -7.92 -5.92
N GLY A 89 -11.95 -7.78 -6.92
CA GLY A 89 -13.09 -8.69 -7.10
C GLY A 89 -12.68 -10.14 -7.29
N VAL A 90 -11.65 -10.40 -8.10
CA VAL A 90 -11.09 -11.76 -8.33
C VAL A 90 -10.52 -12.33 -7.01
N LEU A 91 -9.73 -11.55 -6.28
CA LEU A 91 -9.09 -11.97 -5.04
C LEU A 91 -10.11 -12.22 -3.92
N GLU A 92 -11.13 -11.38 -3.79
CA GLU A 92 -12.22 -11.60 -2.82
C GLU A 92 -13.02 -12.88 -3.14
N ALA A 93 -13.28 -13.14 -4.42
CA ALA A 93 -13.91 -14.39 -4.83
C ALA A 93 -13.05 -15.61 -4.49
N SER A 94 -11.74 -15.53 -4.69
CA SER A 94 -10.78 -16.56 -4.34
C SER A 94 -10.72 -16.81 -2.83
N LEU A 95 -10.69 -15.76 -1.99
CA LEU A 95 -10.72 -15.90 -0.53
C LEU A 95 -11.99 -16.61 -0.06
N ARG A 96 -13.15 -16.22 -0.60
CA ARG A 96 -14.43 -16.89 -0.28
C ARG A 96 -14.44 -18.35 -0.71
N HIS A 97 -13.91 -18.66 -1.89
CA HIS A 97 -13.85 -20.03 -2.39
C HIS A 97 -12.96 -20.93 -1.51
N ASN A 98 -11.86 -20.38 -1.01
CA ASN A 98 -10.94 -21.08 -0.11
C ASN A 98 -11.38 -21.08 1.37
N GLY A 99 -12.54 -20.50 1.70
CA GLY A 99 -13.02 -20.42 3.08
C GLY A 99 -12.16 -19.58 4.01
N MET A 100 -11.35 -18.67 3.46
CA MET A 100 -10.45 -17.80 4.24
C MET A 100 -11.22 -16.61 4.82
N ALA A 101 -11.45 -16.62 6.13
CA ALA A 101 -12.07 -15.51 6.84
C ALA A 101 -11.05 -14.38 7.07
N THR A 102 -11.26 -13.24 6.44
CA THR A 102 -10.39 -12.08 6.55
C THR A 102 -11.18 -10.84 6.94
N SER A 103 -10.57 -9.99 7.77
CA SER A 103 -11.19 -8.74 8.25
C SER A 103 -11.02 -7.59 7.27
N GLN A 104 -9.92 -7.59 6.53
CA GLN A 104 -9.56 -6.55 5.57
C GLN A 104 -8.59 -7.09 4.53
N MET A 105 -8.55 -6.45 3.36
CA MET A 105 -7.64 -6.80 2.28
C MET A 105 -7.09 -5.52 1.62
N LEU A 106 -5.77 -5.47 1.50
CA LEU A 106 -5.04 -4.48 0.73
C LEU A 106 -4.70 -5.08 -0.64
N VAL A 107 -4.93 -4.34 -1.71
CA VAL A 107 -4.54 -4.70 -3.08
C VAL A 107 -3.71 -3.55 -3.63
N THR A 108 -2.46 -3.82 -3.96
CA THR A 108 -1.51 -2.82 -4.49
C THR A 108 -0.84 -3.34 -5.76
N PRO A 109 -0.47 -2.48 -6.69
CA PRO A 109 0.30 -2.90 -7.85
C PRO A 109 1.71 -3.31 -7.42
N ALA A 110 2.30 -4.25 -8.15
CA ALA A 110 3.72 -4.53 -8.03
C ALA A 110 4.54 -3.31 -8.45
N PRO A 111 5.79 -3.18 -7.98
CA PRO A 111 6.63 -2.04 -8.36
C PRO A 111 6.68 -1.83 -9.87
N PHE A 112 6.43 -0.60 -10.30
CA PHE A 112 6.48 -0.14 -11.70
C PHE A 112 5.53 -0.84 -12.68
N SER A 113 4.42 -1.44 -12.21
CA SER A 113 3.47 -2.15 -13.07
C SER A 113 2.05 -2.07 -12.52
N THR A 114 1.06 -1.87 -13.41
CA THR A 114 -0.36 -2.07 -13.11
C THR A 114 -0.91 -3.36 -13.75
N VAL A 115 -0.04 -4.27 -14.17
CA VAL A 115 -0.40 -5.58 -14.70
C VAL A 115 -0.33 -6.65 -13.63
N LEU A 116 0.74 -6.64 -12.81
CA LEU A 116 0.91 -7.55 -11.67
C LEU A 116 0.48 -6.83 -10.38
N TRP A 117 -0.31 -7.51 -9.59
CA TRP A 117 -0.90 -7.01 -8.35
C TRP A 117 -0.55 -7.92 -7.19
N ARG A 118 -0.31 -7.33 -6.05
CA ARG A 118 -0.10 -7.99 -4.76
C ARG A 118 -1.31 -7.77 -3.87
N ALA A 119 -1.77 -8.81 -3.19
CA ALA A 119 -2.77 -8.70 -2.14
C ALA A 119 -2.21 -9.14 -0.81
N VAL A 120 -2.61 -8.45 0.24
CA VAL A 120 -2.42 -8.86 1.64
C VAL A 120 -3.77 -8.86 2.32
N ALA A 121 -4.22 -10.03 2.75
CA ALA A 121 -5.49 -10.21 3.44
C ALA A 121 -5.23 -10.59 4.90
N MET A 122 -5.87 -9.88 5.84
CA MET A 122 -5.64 -10.03 7.27
C MET A 122 -6.69 -10.94 7.89
N GLY A 123 -6.30 -12.15 8.28
CA GLY A 123 -7.09 -13.06 9.11
C GLY A 123 -6.89 -12.78 10.61
N SER A 124 -7.48 -13.62 11.48
CA SER A 124 -7.28 -13.55 12.94
C SER A 124 -5.85 -13.91 13.34
N GLU A 125 -5.37 -15.06 12.91
CA GLU A 125 -4.09 -15.66 13.29
C GLU A 125 -3.01 -15.51 12.21
N HIS A 126 -3.42 -15.40 10.94
CA HIS A 126 -2.53 -15.36 9.78
C HIS A 126 -2.82 -14.14 8.91
N ASP A 127 -1.80 -13.60 8.31
CA ASP A 127 -1.91 -12.79 7.10
C ASP A 127 -1.70 -13.71 5.88
N HIS A 128 -2.44 -13.41 4.82
CA HIS A 128 -2.41 -14.15 3.58
C HIS A 128 -1.93 -13.24 2.47
N GLU A 129 -0.92 -13.68 1.74
CA GLU A 129 -0.36 -12.95 0.61
C GLU A 129 -0.62 -13.70 -0.70
N ALA A 130 -0.99 -12.97 -1.74
CA ALA A 130 -1.13 -13.51 -3.08
C ALA A 130 -0.68 -12.51 -4.14
N TYR A 131 -0.31 -13.06 -5.29
CA TYR A 131 -0.03 -12.29 -6.49
C TYR A 131 -1.01 -12.68 -7.58
N TYR A 132 -1.47 -11.70 -8.34
CA TYR A 132 -2.37 -11.89 -9.46
C TYR A 132 -1.97 -10.96 -10.61
N SER A 133 -1.82 -11.52 -11.80
CA SER A 133 -1.62 -10.77 -13.03
C SER A 133 -2.91 -10.62 -13.80
N LEU A 134 -3.14 -9.46 -14.39
CA LEU A 134 -4.26 -9.26 -15.34
C LEU A 134 -4.18 -10.20 -16.56
N LEU A 135 -3.02 -10.86 -16.77
CA LEU A 135 -2.80 -11.83 -17.85
C LEU A 135 -3.06 -13.27 -17.41
N ASP A 136 -3.31 -13.54 -16.12
CA ASP A 136 -3.50 -14.89 -15.60
C ASP A 136 -4.85 -15.50 -15.98
N GLY A 137 -5.82 -14.67 -16.38
CA GLY A 137 -7.15 -15.12 -16.77
C GLY A 137 -7.89 -15.83 -15.62
N ALA A 138 -8.37 -17.05 -15.85
CA ALA A 138 -9.15 -17.83 -14.89
C ALA A 138 -8.31 -18.79 -14.02
N HIS A 139 -6.99 -18.61 -13.94
CA HIS A 139 -6.16 -19.47 -13.12
C HIS A 139 -6.44 -19.27 -11.62
N PRO A 140 -6.39 -20.35 -10.81
CA PRO A 140 -6.56 -20.26 -9.36
C PRO A 140 -5.50 -19.36 -8.73
N VAL A 141 -5.92 -18.49 -7.82
CA VAL A 141 -5.00 -17.64 -7.06
C VAL A 141 -4.33 -18.47 -5.96
N ALA A 142 -3.00 -18.49 -5.95
CA ALA A 142 -2.22 -19.14 -4.90
C ALA A 142 -2.02 -18.17 -3.73
N TRP A 143 -2.47 -18.57 -2.54
CA TRP A 143 -2.30 -17.81 -1.29
C TRP A 143 -1.21 -18.44 -0.44
N THR A 144 -0.30 -17.61 0.05
CA THR A 144 0.69 -17.98 1.05
C THR A 144 0.29 -17.38 2.39
N SER A 145 0.34 -18.19 3.45
CA SER A 145 -0.12 -17.75 4.78
C SER A 145 1.06 -17.67 5.75
N HIS A 146 1.11 -16.57 6.51
CA HIS A 146 2.15 -16.34 7.50
C HIS A 146 1.52 -16.03 8.87
N PRO A 147 2.06 -16.58 9.99
CA PRO A 147 1.59 -16.24 11.32
C PRO A 147 1.79 -14.74 11.61
N ARG A 148 0.71 -14.04 11.99
CA ARG A 148 0.79 -12.60 12.24
C ARG A 148 1.14 -12.21 13.67
N GLY A 149 1.32 -13.19 14.58
CA GLY A 149 1.65 -12.97 15.98
C GLY A 149 0.47 -12.41 16.78
N ALA A 150 -0.72 -13.02 16.63
CA ALA A 150 -1.94 -12.58 17.31
C ALA A 150 -1.78 -12.57 18.84
N ASP A 151 -1.17 -13.61 19.41
CA ASP A 151 -0.90 -13.70 20.86
C ASP A 151 0.02 -12.60 21.36
N LEU A 152 1.11 -12.31 20.62
CA LEU A 152 2.04 -11.21 20.94
C LEU A 152 1.32 -9.86 20.91
N ARG A 153 0.41 -9.69 19.94
CA ARG A 153 -0.38 -8.47 19.83
C ARG A 153 -1.34 -8.27 20.99
N LEU A 154 -1.96 -9.36 21.47
CA LEU A 154 -2.81 -9.33 22.67
C LEU A 154 -2.01 -9.05 23.93
N GLN A 155 -0.87 -9.72 24.12
CA GLN A 155 0.01 -9.52 25.27
C GLN A 155 0.58 -8.10 25.38
N HIS A 156 0.77 -7.43 24.24
CA HIS A 156 1.33 -6.07 24.16
C HIS A 156 0.31 -5.00 23.72
N ALA A 157 -0.99 -5.26 23.88
CA ALA A 157 -2.04 -4.36 23.44
C ALA A 157 -1.96 -2.97 24.07
N ASP A 158 -1.49 -2.87 25.33
CA ASP A 158 -1.35 -1.62 26.08
C ASP A 158 -0.05 -0.88 25.77
N ASN A 159 0.88 -1.47 25.00
CA ASN A 159 2.12 -0.82 24.63
C ASN A 159 1.88 0.33 23.65
N PRO A 160 2.28 1.58 23.99
CA PRO A 160 2.00 2.75 23.15
C PRO A 160 2.65 2.68 21.75
N HIS A 161 3.79 1.99 21.61
CA HIS A 161 4.43 1.78 20.31
C HIS A 161 3.60 0.81 19.44
N VAL A 162 3.07 -0.26 20.04
CA VAL A 162 2.19 -1.21 19.33
C VAL A 162 0.90 -0.51 18.88
N GLN A 163 0.28 0.29 19.74
CA GLN A 163 -0.91 1.06 19.40
C GLN A 163 -0.63 2.05 18.27
N ARG A 164 0.49 2.78 18.35
CA ARG A 164 0.89 3.74 17.33
C ARG A 164 1.14 3.06 15.98
N LEU A 165 1.85 1.94 15.97
CA LEU A 165 2.14 1.20 14.73
C LEU A 165 0.89 0.50 14.17
N SER A 166 -0.01 0.01 15.04
CA SER A 166 -1.30 -0.53 14.62
C SER A 166 -2.17 0.54 13.93
N TRP A 167 -2.21 1.75 14.50
CA TRP A 167 -2.88 2.89 13.88
C TRP A 167 -2.23 3.27 12.56
N PHE A 168 -0.90 3.43 12.53
CA PHE A 168 -0.15 3.81 11.34
C PHE A 168 -0.31 2.81 10.20
N SER A 169 -0.21 1.50 10.50
CA SER A 169 -0.32 0.42 9.51
C SER A 169 -1.76 0.08 9.14
N HIS A 170 -2.77 0.73 9.76
CA HIS A 170 -4.18 0.35 9.63
C HIS A 170 -4.44 -1.14 9.96
N GLY A 171 -3.63 -1.74 10.85
CA GLY A 171 -3.72 -3.13 11.21
C GLY A 171 -3.05 -4.10 10.22
N PHE A 172 -2.50 -3.62 9.10
CA PHE A 172 -1.67 -4.42 8.18
C PHE A 172 -0.27 -4.60 8.74
N MET A 173 -0.19 -5.29 9.87
CA MET A 173 1.09 -5.52 10.56
C MET A 173 1.22 -6.96 11.02
N ARG A 174 2.46 -7.42 11.07
CA ARG A 174 2.90 -8.70 11.64
C ARG A 174 3.80 -8.43 12.82
N MET A 175 3.58 -9.16 13.92
CA MET A 175 4.44 -9.11 15.11
C MET A 175 5.19 -10.42 15.25
N GLN A 176 6.48 -10.34 15.54
CA GLN A 176 7.33 -11.51 15.72
C GLN A 176 8.34 -11.26 16.83
N ALA A 177 8.65 -12.30 17.61
CA ALA A 177 9.83 -12.29 18.46
C ALA A 177 11.02 -12.83 17.67
N ASN A 178 12.10 -12.06 17.60
CA ASN A 178 13.32 -12.51 16.94
C ASN A 178 14.11 -13.49 17.83
N SER A 179 15.18 -14.07 17.29
CA SER A 179 16.04 -15.03 18.01
C SER A 179 16.71 -14.47 19.27
N GLN A 180 16.73 -13.16 19.43
CA GLN A 180 17.27 -12.46 20.59
C GLN A 180 16.19 -12.12 21.64
N GLY A 181 14.96 -12.62 21.45
CA GLY A 181 13.83 -12.31 22.31
C GLY A 181 13.33 -10.86 22.22
N ARG A 182 13.62 -10.17 21.11
CA ARG A 182 13.13 -8.81 20.86
C ARG A 182 11.90 -8.85 19.98
N LEU A 183 10.95 -7.99 20.29
CA LEU A 183 9.70 -7.85 19.58
C LEU A 183 9.87 -6.93 18.37
N THR A 184 9.52 -7.44 17.20
CA THR A 184 9.59 -6.72 15.92
C THR A 184 8.20 -6.60 15.33
N ILE A 185 7.85 -5.41 14.84
CA ILE A 185 6.63 -5.16 14.06
C ILE A 185 7.03 -4.85 12.63
N THR A 186 6.40 -5.54 11.69
CA THR A 186 6.58 -5.34 10.25
C THR A 186 5.30 -4.74 9.67
N ASP A 187 5.41 -3.61 8.97
CA ASP A 187 4.32 -3.05 8.17
C ASP A 187 4.24 -3.78 6.83
N LEU A 188 3.13 -4.46 6.58
CA LEU A 188 2.93 -5.32 5.40
C LEU A 188 2.49 -4.56 4.15
N ARG A 189 2.27 -3.24 4.24
CA ARG A 189 1.74 -2.45 3.12
C ARG A 189 2.77 -2.17 2.04
N MET A 190 4.06 -2.03 2.39
CA MET A 190 5.11 -1.74 1.43
C MET A 190 6.25 -2.76 1.51
N GLY A 191 6.58 -3.31 0.36
CA GLY A 191 7.52 -4.40 0.22
C GLY A 191 6.82 -5.71 -0.13
N LEU A 192 7.54 -6.79 -0.08
CA LEU A 192 7.07 -8.16 -0.35
C LEU A 192 7.87 -9.14 0.51
N GLU A 193 7.30 -10.31 0.75
CA GLU A 193 7.97 -11.35 1.54
C GLU A 193 9.27 -11.82 0.86
N PRO A 194 10.41 -11.90 1.57
CA PRO A 194 10.63 -11.52 2.97
C PRO A 194 11.13 -10.08 3.17
N CYS A 195 11.14 -9.25 2.12
CA CYS A 195 11.76 -7.92 2.07
C CYS A 195 10.71 -6.80 2.22
N TYR A 196 10.31 -6.51 3.45
CA TYR A 196 9.45 -5.36 3.73
C TYR A 196 10.28 -4.09 3.98
N SER A 197 9.72 -2.94 3.63
CA SER A 197 10.41 -1.65 3.78
C SER A 197 10.52 -1.18 5.22
N PHE A 198 9.58 -1.58 6.08
CA PHE A 198 9.51 -1.09 7.45
C PHE A 198 9.43 -2.23 8.46
N HIS A 199 10.51 -2.35 9.23
CA HIS A 199 10.62 -3.22 10.39
C HIS A 199 10.95 -2.35 11.60
N PHE A 200 10.14 -2.46 12.63
CA PHE A 200 10.29 -1.69 13.87
C PHE A 200 10.64 -2.64 15.01
N ASP A 201 11.80 -2.45 15.62
CA ASP A 201 12.19 -3.12 16.86
C ASP A 201 11.63 -2.30 18.02
N ILE A 202 10.74 -2.88 18.82
CA ILE A 202 10.05 -2.19 19.92
C ILE A 202 10.52 -2.63 21.31
N GLY A 203 11.58 -3.43 21.38
CA GLY A 203 12.19 -3.83 22.63
C GLY A 203 12.03 -5.31 22.98
N PRO A 204 12.31 -5.71 24.24
CA PRO A 204 12.18 -7.09 24.69
C PRO A 204 10.75 -7.60 24.57
N ALA A 205 10.57 -8.86 24.13
CA ALA A 205 9.27 -9.50 24.03
C ALA A 205 8.65 -9.83 25.41
N HIS A 206 9.48 -9.91 26.44
CA HIS A 206 9.03 -9.99 27.83
C HIS A 206 9.34 -8.66 28.51
N SER A 207 8.33 -7.96 29.05
CA SER A 207 8.58 -6.94 30.05
C SER A 207 9.12 -7.67 31.28
N THR A 208 10.38 -7.50 31.59
CA THR A 208 10.85 -7.75 32.96
C THR A 208 10.08 -6.76 33.83
N ALA A 209 8.99 -7.24 34.45
CA ALA A 209 8.45 -6.53 35.60
C ALA A 209 9.66 -6.28 36.53
N SER A 210 10.00 -5.02 36.72
CA SER A 210 11.08 -4.66 37.66
C SER A 210 10.66 -5.18 39.02
N GLU A 211 11.33 -6.22 39.45
CA GLU A 211 11.43 -6.50 40.87
C GLU A 211 12.13 -5.30 41.52
N THR A 212 11.33 -4.34 41.97
CA THR A 212 11.71 -3.40 43.00
C THR A 212 11.07 -3.91 44.26
N GLY A 213 11.81 -4.77 44.99
CA GLY A 213 11.64 -4.99 46.41
C GLY A 213 12.07 -3.77 47.22
#